data_f12d1b9b2117fda5b12568b2463c2004
#
_entry.id   f12d1b9b2117fda5b12568b2463c2004
#
_cell.length_a   1.000
_cell.length_b   1.000
_cell.length_c   1.000
_cell.angle_alpha   90.00
_cell.angle_beta   90.00
_cell.angle_gamma   90.00
#
_symmetry.space_group_name_H-M   'P 1'
#
loop_
_entity.id
_entity.type
_entity.pdbx_description
1 polymer ?
#
loop_
_entity_poly.entity_id
_entity_poly.type
_entity_poly.pdbx_seq_one_letter_code
_entity_poly.pdbx_strand_id
1 'polypeptide(L)'
;MQKEVADRVSASPGSDAYGALSVGVQAVATGERLFIVPAGAFMPRPKVDSAVLRLTPLANPLVADGLIGTFRRVVVGLFSFRRKQLARGLRELTGCSPERALALLDQAGVDPTARPEVLDPAAFQRLTQALVDAGWSPGSNL
;
A
#
# COMPACT_ATOMS: atom_id res chain seq x y z
N MET A 1 -16.11 -5.73 -10.50
CA MET A 1 -15.67 -6.21 -9.16
C MET A 1 -16.66 -5.76 -8.10
N GLN A 2 -16.58 -6.34 -6.90
CA GLN A 2 -17.40 -5.86 -5.78
C GLN A 2 -17.10 -4.39 -5.49
N LYS A 3 -18.17 -3.64 -5.15
CA LYS A 3 -18.06 -2.19 -4.86
C LYS A 3 -17.02 -1.90 -3.78
N GLU A 4 -16.98 -2.70 -2.69
CA GLU A 4 -16.00 -2.51 -1.61
C GLU A 4 -14.56 -2.64 -2.10
N VAL A 5 -14.28 -3.61 -2.98
CA VAL A 5 -12.95 -3.79 -3.56
C VAL A 5 -12.59 -2.62 -4.46
N ALA A 6 -13.54 -2.15 -5.27
CA ALA A 6 -13.35 -0.99 -6.12
C ALA A 6 -13.04 0.27 -5.30
N ASP A 7 -13.74 0.47 -4.18
CA ASP A 7 -13.51 1.59 -3.27
C ASP A 7 -12.10 1.54 -2.67
N ARG A 8 -11.60 0.34 -2.34
CA ARG A 8 -10.23 0.16 -1.86
C ARG A 8 -9.18 0.48 -2.93
N VAL A 9 -9.40 0.03 -4.15
CA VAL A 9 -8.48 0.29 -5.26
C VAL A 9 -8.30 1.79 -5.50
N SER A 10 -9.38 2.55 -5.44
CA SER A 10 -9.38 3.99 -5.74
C SER A 10 -9.29 4.89 -4.51
N ALA A 11 -9.12 4.32 -3.31
CA ALA A 11 -9.10 5.08 -2.06
C ALA A 11 -7.90 6.02 -1.96
N SER A 12 -8.10 7.16 -1.31
CA SER A 12 -7.03 8.12 -1.02
C SER A 12 -6.39 7.86 0.34
N PRO A 13 -5.11 8.22 0.54
CA PRO A 13 -4.48 8.15 1.86
C PRO A 13 -5.33 8.83 2.94
N GLY A 14 -5.42 8.21 4.11
CA GLY A 14 -6.20 8.72 5.24
C GLY A 14 -7.67 8.34 5.23
N SER A 15 -8.20 7.79 4.14
CA SER A 15 -9.58 7.32 4.09
C SER A 15 -9.71 5.92 4.69
N ASP A 16 -10.93 5.55 5.12
CA ASP A 16 -11.18 4.24 5.76
C ASP A 16 -10.90 3.06 4.83
N ALA A 17 -11.13 3.23 3.53
CA ALA A 17 -10.93 2.19 2.53
C ALA A 17 -9.47 2.03 2.10
N TYR A 18 -8.59 2.96 2.46
CA TYR A 18 -7.19 2.93 2.06
C TYR A 18 -6.41 1.84 2.79
N GLY A 19 -5.70 1.02 2.03
CA GLY A 19 -4.91 -0.09 2.57
C GLY A 19 -3.90 -0.62 1.56
N ALA A 20 -3.40 -1.82 1.81
CA ALA A 20 -2.37 -2.44 0.98
C ALA A 20 -2.78 -2.57 -0.49
N LEU A 21 -4.04 -2.91 -0.76
CA LEU A 21 -4.55 -3.01 -2.13
C LEU A 21 -4.51 -1.65 -2.84
N SER A 22 -4.92 -0.58 -2.15
CA SER A 22 -4.87 0.78 -2.68
C SER A 22 -3.46 1.16 -3.11
N VAL A 23 -2.50 0.96 -2.22
CA VAL A 23 -1.09 1.28 -2.46
C VAL A 23 -0.53 0.45 -3.60
N GLY A 24 -0.78 -0.85 -3.59
CA GLY A 24 -0.25 -1.76 -4.61
C GLY A 24 -0.71 -1.42 -6.02
N VAL A 25 -1.99 -1.10 -6.19
CA VAL A 25 -2.53 -0.72 -7.50
C VAL A 25 -2.05 0.68 -7.89
N GLN A 26 -2.12 1.65 -6.97
CA GLN A 26 -1.79 3.05 -7.28
C GLN A 26 -0.30 3.29 -7.51
N ALA A 27 0.55 2.35 -7.13
CA ALA A 27 1.97 2.40 -7.47
C ALA A 27 2.25 2.17 -8.96
N VAL A 28 1.34 1.52 -9.68
CA VAL A 28 1.52 1.12 -11.08
C VAL A 28 0.40 1.59 -12.01
N ALA A 29 -0.72 2.05 -11.47
CA ALA A 29 -1.89 2.45 -12.26
C ALA A 29 -2.69 3.55 -11.57
N THR A 30 -3.51 4.27 -12.34
CA THR A 30 -4.60 5.08 -11.81
C THR A 30 -5.90 4.29 -11.88
N GLY A 31 -6.76 4.43 -10.88
CA GLY A 31 -8.06 3.79 -10.83
C GLY A 31 -9.19 4.83 -10.82
N GLU A 32 -10.15 4.66 -11.70
CA GLU A 32 -11.34 5.53 -11.78
C GLU A 32 -12.58 4.66 -11.72
N ARG A 33 -13.49 4.95 -10.78
CA ARG A 33 -14.78 4.29 -10.74
C ARG A 33 -15.71 4.95 -11.76
N LEU A 34 -16.13 4.17 -12.76
CA LEU A 34 -16.99 4.67 -13.82
C LEU A 34 -18.45 4.67 -13.39
N PHE A 35 -18.96 3.56 -12.87
CA PHE A 35 -20.33 3.44 -12.39
C PHE A 35 -20.50 2.23 -11.47
N ILE A 36 -21.61 2.23 -10.73
CA ILE A 36 -22.01 1.13 -9.85
C ILE A 36 -23.07 0.31 -10.58
N VAL A 37 -22.96 -1.03 -10.47
CA VAL A 37 -23.95 -1.97 -10.97
C VAL A 37 -24.66 -2.56 -9.76
N PRO A 38 -25.97 -2.28 -9.54
CA PRO A 38 -26.69 -2.82 -8.40
C PRO A 38 -26.74 -4.35 -8.43
N ALA A 39 -26.79 -4.97 -7.26
CA ALA A 39 -26.91 -6.42 -7.12
C ALA A 39 -28.12 -6.99 -7.88
N GLY A 40 -29.23 -6.25 -7.92
CA GLY A 40 -30.45 -6.65 -8.63
C GLY A 40 -30.32 -6.74 -10.14
N ALA A 41 -29.25 -6.21 -10.74
CA ALA A 41 -29.00 -6.32 -12.19
C ALA A 41 -28.46 -7.70 -12.61
N PHE A 42 -28.11 -8.57 -11.66
CA PHE A 42 -27.55 -9.88 -11.92
C PHE A 42 -28.52 -11.01 -11.59
N MET A 43 -28.37 -12.13 -12.32
CA MET A 43 -29.10 -13.38 -12.09
C MET A 43 -28.08 -14.53 -12.07
N PRO A 44 -27.91 -15.27 -10.96
CA PRO A 44 -28.51 -15.02 -9.64
C PRO A 44 -28.03 -13.71 -9.01
N ARG A 45 -28.84 -13.13 -8.13
CA ARG A 45 -28.51 -11.86 -7.47
C ARG A 45 -27.35 -12.06 -6.49
N PRO A 46 -26.22 -11.30 -6.63
CA PRO A 46 -25.17 -11.32 -5.64
C PRO A 46 -25.59 -10.62 -4.33
N LYS A 47 -24.81 -10.81 -3.26
CA LYS A 47 -25.10 -10.23 -1.95
C LYS A 47 -24.76 -8.74 -1.86
N VAL A 48 -23.90 -8.25 -2.74
CA VAL A 48 -23.36 -6.89 -2.70
C VAL A 48 -23.42 -6.26 -4.10
N ASP A 49 -23.40 -4.94 -4.15
CA ASP A 49 -23.29 -4.22 -5.41
C ASP A 49 -21.90 -4.40 -6.03
N SER A 50 -21.83 -4.25 -7.34
CA SER A 50 -20.58 -4.26 -8.09
C SER A 50 -20.24 -2.85 -8.59
N ALA A 51 -18.99 -2.65 -8.98
CA ALA A 51 -18.56 -1.43 -9.63
C ALA A 51 -17.69 -1.76 -10.84
N VAL A 52 -17.74 -0.88 -11.84
CA VAL A 52 -16.84 -0.93 -12.99
C VAL A 52 -15.77 0.12 -12.80
N LEU A 53 -14.51 -0.31 -12.84
CA LEU A 53 -13.34 0.55 -12.76
C LEU A 53 -12.65 0.62 -14.11
N ARG A 54 -12.04 1.78 -14.37
CA ARG A 54 -11.01 1.92 -15.39
C ARG A 54 -9.66 1.99 -14.71
N LEU A 55 -8.78 1.05 -15.03
CA LEU A 55 -7.40 1.07 -14.58
C LEU A 55 -6.52 1.47 -15.76
N THR A 56 -5.77 2.55 -15.58
CA THR A 56 -4.85 3.06 -16.60
C THR A 56 -3.42 2.91 -16.07
N PRO A 57 -2.57 2.10 -16.73
CA PRO A 57 -1.19 1.97 -16.30
C PRO A 57 -0.47 3.31 -16.29
N LEU A 58 0.37 3.54 -15.26
CA LEU A 58 1.24 4.72 -15.22
C LEU A 58 2.32 4.62 -16.28
N ALA A 59 2.59 5.73 -16.97
CA ALA A 59 3.70 5.80 -17.95
C ALA A 59 5.04 5.50 -17.25
N ASN A 60 5.22 6.02 -16.04
CA ASN A 60 6.39 5.76 -15.20
C ASN A 60 5.92 5.16 -13.87
N PRO A 61 5.84 3.83 -13.74
CA PRO A 61 5.47 3.20 -12.48
C PRO A 61 6.39 3.64 -11.35
N LEU A 62 5.84 3.79 -10.13
CA LEU A 62 6.62 4.19 -8.96
C LEU A 62 7.63 3.12 -8.56
N VAL A 63 7.39 1.87 -8.90
CA VAL A 63 8.19 0.72 -8.48
C VAL A 63 8.75 0.03 -9.73
N ALA A 64 10.07 -0.18 -9.76
CA ALA A 64 10.71 -0.96 -10.82
C ALA A 64 10.31 -2.44 -10.73
N ASP A 65 10.25 -3.13 -11.86
CA ASP A 65 9.82 -4.53 -11.96
C ASP A 65 10.55 -5.44 -10.97
N GLY A 66 11.85 -5.27 -10.82
CA GLY A 66 12.66 -6.08 -9.90
C GLY A 66 12.38 -5.83 -8.41
N LEU A 67 11.66 -4.76 -8.07
CA LEU A 67 11.36 -4.39 -6.69
C LEU A 67 9.88 -4.59 -6.31
N ILE A 68 9.04 -5.01 -7.24
CA ILE A 68 7.58 -5.16 -6.98
C ILE A 68 7.33 -6.13 -5.82
N GLY A 69 8.00 -7.27 -5.80
CA GLY A 69 7.83 -8.26 -4.73
C GLY A 69 8.25 -7.71 -3.36
N THR A 70 9.38 -7.02 -3.29
CA THR A 70 9.87 -6.39 -2.07
C THR A 70 8.93 -5.26 -1.61
N PHE A 71 8.51 -4.41 -2.53
CA PHE A 71 7.54 -3.34 -2.27
C PHE A 71 6.25 -3.90 -1.68
N ARG A 72 5.70 -4.95 -2.29
CA ARG A 72 4.49 -5.60 -1.79
C ARG A 72 4.66 -6.11 -0.36
N ARG A 73 5.81 -6.72 -0.05
CA ARG A 73 6.09 -7.24 1.29
C ARG A 73 6.19 -6.11 2.32
N VAL A 74 6.80 -4.99 1.96
CA VAL A 74 6.86 -3.82 2.82
C VAL A 74 5.46 -3.26 3.08
N VAL A 75 4.66 -3.08 2.04
CA VAL A 75 3.31 -2.52 2.14
C VAL A 75 2.40 -3.42 2.99
N VAL A 76 2.32 -4.70 2.66
CA VAL A 76 1.48 -5.65 3.40
C VAL A 76 1.96 -5.79 4.85
N GLY A 77 3.27 -5.84 5.06
CA GLY A 77 3.85 -5.95 6.40
C GLY A 77 3.51 -4.75 7.28
N LEU A 78 3.66 -3.54 6.76
CA LEU A 78 3.35 -2.33 7.53
C LEU A 78 1.84 -2.19 7.80
N PHE A 79 0.97 -2.52 6.85
CA PHE A 79 -0.46 -2.52 7.08
C PHE A 79 -0.93 -3.60 8.06
N SER A 80 -0.14 -4.65 8.28
CA SER A 80 -0.41 -5.62 9.34
C SER A 80 -0.31 -5.00 10.73
N PHE A 81 0.39 -3.88 10.86
CA PHE A 81 0.54 -3.10 12.09
C PHE A 81 -0.11 -1.73 11.97
N ARG A 82 -1.25 -1.64 11.28
CA ARG A 82 -1.88 -0.34 10.95
C ARG A 82 -2.25 0.51 12.17
N ARG A 83 -2.45 -0.11 13.34
CA ARG A 83 -2.72 0.62 14.58
C ARG A 83 -1.47 1.17 15.25
N LYS A 84 -0.29 0.76 14.79
CA LYS A 84 1.00 1.18 15.35
C LYS A 84 1.61 2.28 14.51
N GLN A 85 2.45 3.10 15.16
CA GLN A 85 3.27 4.06 14.44
C GLN A 85 4.28 3.33 13.53
N LEU A 86 4.67 3.96 12.45
CA LEU A 86 5.56 3.38 11.45
C LEU A 86 6.89 2.92 12.02
N ALA A 87 7.45 3.66 12.98
CA ALA A 87 8.69 3.23 13.64
C ALA A 87 8.56 1.85 14.27
N ARG A 88 7.43 1.59 14.93
CA ARG A 88 7.16 0.28 15.54
C ARG A 88 6.90 -0.80 14.48
N GLY A 89 6.08 -0.47 13.49
CA GLY A 89 5.78 -1.40 12.40
C GLY A 89 7.04 -1.81 11.63
N LEU A 90 7.92 -0.87 11.37
CA LEU A 90 9.16 -1.13 10.66
C LEU A 90 10.09 -2.06 11.46
N ARG A 91 10.18 -1.86 12.77
CA ARG A 91 10.93 -2.75 13.67
C ARG A 91 10.37 -4.18 13.67
N GLU A 92 9.04 -4.31 13.70
CA GLU A 92 8.39 -5.61 13.65
C GLU A 92 8.63 -6.31 12.29
N LEU A 93 8.63 -5.55 11.21
CA LEU A 93 8.86 -6.09 9.86
C LEU A 93 10.32 -6.53 9.65
N THR A 94 11.29 -5.74 10.11
CA THR A 94 12.69 -5.90 9.74
C THR A 94 13.59 -6.41 10.88
N GLY A 95 13.12 -6.36 12.12
CA GLY A 95 13.91 -6.71 13.29
C GLY A 95 14.99 -5.69 13.63
N CYS A 96 15.01 -4.51 13.01
CA CYS A 96 16.03 -3.50 13.26
C CYS A 96 15.86 -2.82 14.64
N SER A 97 16.92 -2.15 15.09
CA SER A 97 16.90 -1.36 16.32
C SER A 97 15.99 -0.14 16.20
N PRO A 98 15.55 0.45 17.32
CA PRO A 98 14.78 1.69 17.30
C PRO A 98 15.50 2.84 16.56
N GLU A 99 16.79 2.98 16.79
CA GLU A 99 17.63 4.01 16.15
C GLU A 99 17.70 3.81 14.64
N ARG A 100 17.85 2.56 14.20
CA ARG A 100 17.89 2.22 12.78
C ARG A 100 16.56 2.50 12.09
N ALA A 101 15.46 2.17 12.75
CA ALA A 101 14.13 2.45 12.23
C ALA A 101 13.91 3.95 11.99
N LEU A 102 14.30 4.78 12.97
CA LEU A 102 14.20 6.24 12.83
C LEU A 102 15.07 6.76 11.69
N ALA A 103 16.29 6.25 11.54
CA ALA A 103 17.19 6.64 10.47
C ALA A 103 16.64 6.29 9.08
N LEU A 104 16.07 5.10 8.91
CA LEU A 104 15.47 4.66 7.66
C LEU A 104 14.23 5.47 7.28
N LEU A 105 13.40 5.78 8.26
CA LEU A 105 12.20 6.61 8.03
C LEU A 105 12.59 8.05 7.70
N ASP A 106 13.60 8.60 8.36
CA ASP A 106 14.13 9.93 8.04
C ASP A 106 14.69 9.98 6.61
N GLN A 107 15.46 8.96 6.22
CA GLN A 107 15.99 8.84 4.87
C GLN A 107 14.89 8.81 3.82
N ALA A 108 13.75 8.17 4.12
CA ALA A 108 12.60 8.11 3.24
C ALA A 108 11.72 9.36 3.30
N GLY A 109 12.00 10.30 4.19
CA GLY A 109 11.20 11.50 4.40
C GLY A 109 9.84 11.21 5.02
N VAL A 110 9.75 10.20 5.89
CA VAL A 110 8.51 9.72 6.49
C VAL A 110 8.51 10.00 7.99
N ASP A 111 7.40 10.56 8.49
CA ASP A 111 7.20 10.79 9.92
C ASP A 111 7.12 9.43 10.65
N PRO A 112 8.03 9.14 11.59
CA PRO A 112 8.05 7.87 12.32
C PRO A 112 6.84 7.67 13.23
N THR A 113 6.15 8.75 13.62
CA THR A 113 4.96 8.69 14.46
C THR A 113 3.67 8.51 13.68
N ALA A 114 3.70 8.64 12.36
CA ALA A 114 2.55 8.41 11.50
C ALA A 114 2.18 6.93 11.45
N ARG A 115 0.94 6.65 11.06
CA ARG A 115 0.45 5.30 10.79
C ARG A 115 0.49 5.02 9.28
N PRO A 116 0.54 3.74 8.87
CA PRO A 116 0.61 3.38 7.45
C PRO A 116 -0.49 4.00 6.59
N GLU A 117 -1.69 4.16 7.14
CA GLU A 117 -2.87 4.64 6.42
C GLU A 117 -2.76 6.08 5.90
N VAL A 118 -1.81 6.88 6.39
CA VAL A 118 -1.62 8.26 5.92
C VAL A 118 -0.51 8.39 4.89
N LEU A 119 0.23 7.32 4.59
CA LEU A 119 1.30 7.32 3.60
C LEU A 119 0.74 7.13 2.20
N ASP A 120 1.15 7.98 1.27
CA ASP A 120 0.87 7.78 -0.15
C ASP A 120 1.78 6.67 -0.75
N PRO A 121 1.46 6.16 -1.94
CA PRO A 121 2.27 5.12 -2.59
C PRO A 121 3.73 5.51 -2.81
N ALA A 122 4.01 6.78 -3.10
CA ALA A 122 5.37 7.27 -3.31
C ALA A 122 6.20 7.19 -2.02
N ALA A 123 5.60 7.47 -0.86
CA ALA A 123 6.26 7.34 0.43
C ALA A 123 6.61 5.88 0.74
N PHE A 124 5.71 4.95 0.46
CA PHE A 124 6.01 3.52 0.58
C PHE A 124 7.15 3.09 -0.34
N GLN A 125 7.21 3.63 -1.55
CA GLN A 125 8.30 3.33 -2.48
C GLN A 125 9.64 3.86 -1.95
N ARG A 126 9.68 5.09 -1.45
CA ARG A 126 10.92 5.65 -0.87
C ARG A 126 11.40 4.83 0.32
N LEU A 127 10.48 4.37 1.17
CA LEU A 127 10.82 3.52 2.30
C LEU A 127 11.35 2.16 1.83
N THR A 128 10.72 1.56 0.83
CA THR A 128 11.19 0.31 0.22
C THR A 128 12.60 0.46 -0.32
N GLN A 129 12.89 1.56 -1.02
CA GLN A 129 14.21 1.81 -1.56
C GLN A 129 15.25 1.99 -0.45
N ALA A 130 14.91 2.70 0.63
CA ALA A 130 15.80 2.85 1.77
C ALA A 130 16.13 1.50 2.42
N LEU A 131 15.15 0.60 2.51
CA LEU A 131 15.35 -0.76 3.04
C LEU A 131 16.26 -1.59 2.13
N VAL A 132 16.04 -1.52 0.83
CA VAL A 132 16.87 -2.24 -0.15
C VAL A 132 18.31 -1.72 -0.11
N ASP A 133 18.49 -0.42 -0.05
CA ASP A 133 19.83 0.21 0.03
C ASP A 133 20.55 -0.17 1.33
N ALA A 134 19.82 -0.44 2.40
CA ALA A 134 20.35 -0.93 3.66
C ALA A 134 20.65 -2.44 3.67
N GLY A 135 20.37 -3.14 2.56
CA GLY A 135 20.61 -4.58 2.43
C GLY A 135 19.49 -5.48 2.91
N TRP A 136 18.32 -4.91 3.22
CA TRP A 136 17.17 -5.73 3.64
C TRP A 136 16.50 -6.42 2.45
N SER A 137 16.07 -7.65 2.67
CA SER A 137 15.20 -8.39 1.75
C SER A 137 14.11 -9.12 2.53
N PRO A 138 12.98 -9.44 1.89
CA PRO A 138 11.91 -10.20 2.55
C PRO A 138 12.43 -11.51 3.15
N GLY A 139 12.09 -11.75 4.41
CA GLY A 139 12.53 -12.94 5.14
C GLY A 139 13.89 -12.78 5.85
N SER A 140 14.55 -11.64 5.73
CA SER A 140 15.78 -11.33 6.45
C SER A 140 15.52 -10.31 7.58
N ASN A 141 16.51 -10.16 8.46
CA ASN A 141 16.52 -9.14 9.52
C ASN A 141 17.63 -8.12 9.23
N LEU A 142 17.38 -6.90 9.67
CA LEU A 142 18.42 -5.87 9.70
C LEU A 142 19.19 -5.88 11.00
#